data_9426d9ef1e7e2af2fa187dbc3a5714a0
#
_entry.id   9426d9ef1e7e2af2fa187dbc3a5714a0
#
_cell.length_a   1.000
_cell.length_b   1.000
_cell.length_c   1.000
_cell.angle_alpha   90.00
_cell.angle_beta   90.00
_cell.angle_gamma   90.00
#
_symmetry.space_group_name_H-M   'P 1'
#
loop_
_entity.id
_entity.type
_entity.pdbx_description
1 polymer ?
#
loop_
_entity_poly.entity_id
_entity_poly.type
_entity_poly.pdbx_seq_one_letter_code
_entity_poly.pdbx_strand_id
1 'polypeptide(L)'
;MSGNGGAPFGPSPVDPARERMVEALVALVAAYGYEETSVEMVCERARTRRSHFERCFAGKLDCFLWTHDELCEGLCDRIDMALVGTTSWHDRLWAAGWAAMRFLREDPVRARFLIVEVNAAGDGGQVRRDRILQRLADILDGGREQLNGRANLSRCTAEILAGAIYGTVAAKIEAGCLERGEDFLAELVYMAVLPYLGSRAAEDELLVQPLR
;
A
#
# COMPACT_ATOMS: atom_id res chain seq x y z
N MET A 1 -24.32 43.44 -12.46
CA MET A 1 -24.50 42.02 -12.72
C MET A 1 -23.14 41.45 -13.09
N SER A 2 -22.36 41.02 -12.12
CA SER A 2 -20.98 40.54 -12.31
C SER A 2 -20.97 39.04 -12.08
N GLY A 3 -20.75 38.31 -13.18
CA GLY A 3 -20.57 36.86 -13.16
C GLY A 3 -19.18 36.50 -12.66
N ASN A 4 -19.12 35.84 -11.54
CA ASN A 4 -17.89 35.28 -10.99
C ASN A 4 -17.65 33.90 -11.65
N GLY A 5 -16.83 33.88 -12.69
CA GLY A 5 -16.37 32.67 -13.35
C GLY A 5 -15.28 32.04 -12.53
N GLY A 6 -15.66 30.98 -11.76
CA GLY A 6 -14.69 30.09 -11.14
C GLY A 6 -13.84 29.41 -12.21
N ALA A 7 -12.54 29.65 -12.20
CA ALA A 7 -11.60 28.97 -13.06
C ALA A 7 -11.55 27.46 -12.69
N PRO A 8 -11.49 26.54 -13.67
CA PRO A 8 -11.31 25.14 -13.39
C PRO A 8 -9.92 24.90 -12.78
N PHE A 9 -9.87 24.16 -11.67
CA PHE A 9 -8.62 23.65 -11.09
C PHE A 9 -7.97 22.71 -12.12
N GLY A 10 -7.08 23.25 -12.94
CA GLY A 10 -6.12 22.45 -13.69
C GLY A 10 -5.05 21.93 -12.72
N PRO A 11 -4.31 20.87 -13.09
CA PRO A 11 -3.21 20.38 -12.26
C PRO A 11 -2.23 21.53 -12.02
N SER A 12 -2.11 21.92 -10.75
CA SER A 12 -1.16 22.97 -10.33
C SER A 12 0.25 22.50 -10.71
N PRO A 13 1.11 23.37 -11.25
CA PRO A 13 2.49 22.99 -11.51
C PRO A 13 3.09 22.45 -10.22
N VAL A 14 3.75 21.30 -10.32
CA VAL A 14 4.36 20.59 -9.18
C VAL A 14 5.26 21.58 -8.44
N ASP A 15 4.91 21.93 -7.20
CA ASP A 15 5.74 22.81 -6.37
C ASP A 15 6.98 22.04 -5.90
N PRO A 16 8.20 22.34 -6.41
CA PRO A 16 9.41 21.61 -6.04
C PRO A 16 9.71 21.66 -4.54
N ALA A 17 9.18 22.67 -3.84
CA ALA A 17 9.33 22.75 -2.39
C ALA A 17 8.40 21.76 -1.67
N ARG A 18 7.19 21.55 -2.21
CA ARG A 18 6.26 20.54 -1.71
C ARG A 18 6.85 19.12 -1.83
N GLU A 19 7.43 18.79 -2.99
CA GLU A 19 8.11 17.50 -3.19
C GLU A 19 9.23 17.29 -2.17
N ARG A 20 10.10 18.31 -1.97
CA ARG A 20 11.16 18.20 -0.96
C ARG A 20 10.63 18.02 0.46
N MET A 21 9.49 18.63 0.81
CA MET A 21 8.85 18.44 2.12
C MET A 21 8.33 17.01 2.28
N VAL A 22 7.71 16.46 1.24
CA VAL A 22 7.23 15.07 1.19
C VAL A 22 8.40 14.09 1.35
N GLU A 23 9.46 14.24 0.57
CA GLU A 23 10.66 13.41 0.68
C GLU A 23 11.32 13.52 2.07
N ALA A 24 11.39 14.74 2.61
CA ALA A 24 11.91 14.97 3.95
C ALA A 24 11.07 14.27 5.01
N LEU A 25 9.72 14.37 4.92
CA LEU A 25 8.81 13.70 5.84
C LEU A 25 8.99 12.17 5.78
N VAL A 26 8.98 11.58 4.58
CA VAL A 26 9.16 10.13 4.39
C VAL A 26 10.46 9.66 5.04
N ALA A 27 11.56 10.35 4.79
CA ALA A 27 12.87 9.98 5.33
C ALA A 27 12.94 10.13 6.86
N LEU A 28 12.33 11.18 7.42
CA LEU A 28 12.31 11.42 8.87
C LEU A 28 11.43 10.40 9.59
N VAL A 29 10.23 10.15 9.06
CA VAL A 29 9.30 9.17 9.64
C VAL A 29 9.89 7.75 9.60
N ALA A 30 10.55 7.38 8.51
CA ALA A 30 11.21 6.07 8.44
C ALA A 30 12.39 5.93 9.41
N ALA A 31 13.09 7.04 9.73
CA ALA A 31 14.25 7.04 10.62
C ALA A 31 13.88 7.14 12.10
N TYR A 32 12.87 7.93 12.44
CA TYR A 32 12.53 8.29 13.83
C TYR A 32 11.12 7.88 14.26
N GLY A 33 10.28 7.46 13.31
CA GLY A 33 8.84 7.22 13.53
C GLY A 33 7.99 8.47 13.35
N TYR A 34 6.68 8.26 13.15
CA TYR A 34 5.73 9.36 12.97
C TYR A 34 5.67 10.28 14.20
N GLU A 35 5.60 9.73 15.41
CA GLU A 35 5.44 10.51 16.65
C GLU A 35 6.59 11.49 16.86
N GLU A 36 7.84 11.05 16.70
CA GLU A 36 9.05 11.82 16.94
C GLU A 36 9.38 12.84 15.82
N THR A 37 8.70 12.74 14.69
CA THR A 37 8.90 13.67 13.57
C THR A 37 8.09 14.93 13.78
N SER A 38 8.73 16.12 13.66
CA SER A 38 8.07 17.42 13.76
C SER A 38 8.07 18.19 12.42
N VAL A 39 7.17 19.19 12.31
CA VAL A 39 7.13 20.10 11.15
C VAL A 39 8.45 20.87 11.01
N GLU A 40 9.08 21.24 12.12
CA GLU A 40 10.36 21.92 12.15
C GLU A 40 11.46 21.08 11.50
N MET A 41 11.54 19.78 11.87
CA MET A 41 12.49 18.83 11.27
C MET A 41 12.27 18.70 9.77
N VAL A 42 11.00 18.62 9.33
CA VAL A 42 10.65 18.55 7.90
C VAL A 42 11.10 19.81 7.18
N CYS A 43 10.82 20.99 7.72
CA CYS A 43 11.21 22.26 7.13
C CYS A 43 12.73 22.41 7.02
N GLU A 44 13.47 22.03 8.07
CA GLU A 44 14.93 22.07 8.09
C GLU A 44 15.53 21.15 7.02
N ARG A 45 15.10 19.89 6.99
CA ARG A 45 15.59 18.90 6.02
C ARG A 45 15.22 19.26 4.57
N ALA A 46 14.01 19.78 4.34
CA ALA A 46 13.54 20.24 3.04
C ALA A 46 14.14 21.59 2.62
N ARG A 47 14.90 22.26 3.49
CA ARG A 47 15.42 23.62 3.31
C ARG A 47 14.32 24.61 2.90
N THR A 48 13.21 24.56 3.64
CA THR A 48 12.06 25.42 3.40
C THR A 48 11.68 26.20 4.66
N ARG A 49 10.91 27.27 4.50
CA ARG A 49 10.41 28.04 5.64
C ARG A 49 9.09 27.42 6.14
N ARG A 50 8.84 27.52 7.45
CA ARG A 50 7.59 27.09 8.06
C ARG A 50 6.35 27.71 7.38
N SER A 51 6.41 29.01 7.03
CA SER A 51 5.33 29.68 6.31
C SER A 51 5.03 29.09 4.91
N HIS A 52 6.02 28.45 4.29
CA HIS A 52 5.78 27.74 3.03
C HIS A 52 5.12 26.38 3.29
N PHE A 53 5.57 25.67 4.32
CA PHE A 53 4.92 24.42 4.75
C PHE A 53 3.43 24.64 5.04
N GLU A 54 3.11 25.69 5.83
CA GLU A 54 1.73 26.03 6.22
C GLU A 54 0.83 26.48 5.04
N ARG A 55 1.43 26.87 3.91
CA ARG A 55 0.66 27.09 2.67
C ARG A 55 0.34 25.79 1.92
N CYS A 56 1.17 24.76 2.09
CA CYS A 56 1.02 23.49 1.40
C CYS A 56 0.21 22.47 2.22
N PHE A 57 0.34 22.52 3.54
CA PHE A 57 -0.23 21.55 4.46
C PHE A 57 -0.72 22.21 5.74
N ALA A 58 -1.89 21.78 6.23
CA ALA A 58 -2.47 22.28 7.49
C ALA A 58 -1.65 21.87 8.74
N GLY A 59 -0.76 20.88 8.62
CA GLY A 59 0.08 20.39 9.69
C GLY A 59 0.77 19.07 9.33
N LYS A 60 1.49 18.48 10.32
CA LYS A 60 2.21 17.20 10.15
C LYS A 60 1.28 16.09 9.66
N LEU A 61 0.11 15.95 10.29
CA LEU A 61 -0.86 14.91 9.92
C LEU A 61 -1.34 15.08 8.48
N ASP A 62 -1.69 16.29 8.07
CA ASP A 62 -2.15 16.56 6.70
C ASP A 62 -1.07 16.22 5.67
N CYS A 63 0.17 16.64 5.91
CA CYS A 63 1.31 16.28 5.07
C CYS A 63 1.52 14.75 5.01
N PHE A 64 1.43 14.06 6.15
CA PHE A 64 1.57 12.61 6.23
C PHE A 64 0.48 11.90 5.44
N LEU A 65 -0.78 12.25 5.66
CA LEU A 65 -1.92 11.62 5.02
C LEU A 65 -1.93 11.86 3.50
N TRP A 66 -1.58 13.06 3.07
CA TRP A 66 -1.43 13.37 1.66
C TRP A 66 -0.31 12.51 1.01
N THR A 67 0.85 12.44 1.66
CA THR A 67 1.98 11.61 1.19
C THR A 67 1.61 10.13 1.11
N HIS A 68 0.88 9.64 2.13
CA HIS A 68 0.40 8.27 2.15
C HIS A 68 -0.56 7.98 0.99
N ASP A 69 -1.50 8.89 0.71
CA ASP A 69 -2.45 8.74 -0.38
C ASP A 69 -1.73 8.66 -1.74
N GLU A 70 -0.74 9.52 -2.00
CA GLU A 70 0.08 9.49 -3.23
C GLU A 70 0.85 8.16 -3.38
N LEU A 71 1.47 7.67 -2.31
CA LEU A 71 2.18 6.40 -2.35
C LEU A 71 1.23 5.21 -2.55
N CYS A 72 0.06 5.26 -1.93
CA CYS A 72 -0.97 4.23 -2.09
C CYS A 72 -1.53 4.22 -3.51
N GLU A 73 -1.75 5.39 -4.11
CA GLU A 73 -2.18 5.52 -5.51
C GLU A 73 -1.14 4.91 -6.45
N GLY A 74 0.14 5.23 -6.28
CA GLY A 74 1.22 4.62 -7.06
C GLY A 74 1.32 3.10 -6.93
N LEU A 75 1.06 2.54 -5.74
CA LEU A 75 0.95 1.09 -5.54
C LEU A 75 -0.27 0.52 -6.27
N CYS A 76 -1.42 1.16 -6.12
CA CYS A 76 -2.66 0.74 -6.76
C CYS A 76 -2.54 0.73 -8.29
N ASP A 77 -1.97 1.77 -8.88
CA ASP A 77 -1.76 1.86 -10.33
C ASP A 77 -0.91 0.71 -10.85
N ARG A 78 0.17 0.35 -10.13
CA ARG A 78 1.01 -0.79 -10.53
C ARG A 78 0.28 -2.12 -10.43
N ILE A 79 -0.55 -2.31 -9.41
CA ILE A 79 -1.39 -3.50 -9.28
C ILE A 79 -2.41 -3.54 -10.44
N ASP A 80 -3.08 -2.42 -10.71
CA ASP A 80 -4.10 -2.36 -11.77
C ASP A 80 -3.49 -2.64 -13.15
N MET A 81 -2.32 -2.08 -13.44
CA MET A 81 -1.58 -2.38 -14.65
C MET A 81 -1.21 -3.87 -14.77
N ALA A 82 -0.79 -4.49 -13.67
CA ALA A 82 -0.45 -5.91 -13.66
C ALA A 82 -1.66 -6.82 -13.82
N LEU A 83 -2.86 -6.37 -13.43
CA LEU A 83 -4.10 -7.11 -13.59
C LEU A 83 -4.66 -7.07 -15.03
N VAL A 84 -4.16 -6.16 -15.88
CA VAL A 84 -4.60 -6.08 -17.28
C VAL A 84 -4.23 -7.36 -18.02
N GLY A 85 -5.25 -7.98 -18.64
CA GLY A 85 -5.06 -9.22 -19.42
C GLY A 85 -5.04 -10.50 -18.59
N THR A 86 -5.13 -10.44 -17.28
CA THR A 86 -5.31 -11.65 -16.44
C THR A 86 -6.70 -12.23 -16.66
N THR A 87 -6.78 -13.56 -16.85
CA THR A 87 -8.03 -14.24 -17.20
C THR A 87 -8.57 -15.13 -16.08
N SER A 88 -7.71 -15.53 -15.14
CA SER A 88 -8.07 -16.36 -14.00
C SER A 88 -7.85 -15.63 -12.67
N TRP A 89 -8.57 -16.08 -11.62
CA TRP A 89 -8.31 -15.59 -10.27
C TRP A 89 -6.89 -15.90 -9.81
N HIS A 90 -6.37 -17.07 -10.16
CA HIS A 90 -5.00 -17.48 -9.88
C HIS A 90 -3.97 -16.48 -10.48
N ASP A 91 -4.10 -16.15 -11.77
CA ASP A 91 -3.22 -15.17 -12.43
C ASP A 91 -3.30 -13.80 -11.75
N ARG A 92 -4.50 -13.40 -11.32
CA ARG A 92 -4.72 -12.14 -10.59
C ARG A 92 -3.98 -12.10 -9.26
N LEU A 93 -3.99 -13.20 -8.49
CA LEU A 93 -3.26 -13.29 -7.22
C LEU A 93 -1.76 -13.09 -7.43
N TRP A 94 -1.19 -13.83 -8.38
CA TRP A 94 0.23 -13.72 -8.69
C TRP A 94 0.60 -12.35 -9.24
N ALA A 95 -0.14 -11.83 -10.20
CA ALA A 95 0.13 -10.53 -10.80
C ALA A 95 0.06 -9.39 -9.77
N ALA A 96 -1.00 -9.36 -8.95
CA ALA A 96 -1.14 -8.37 -7.88
C ALA A 96 -0.03 -8.50 -6.82
N GLY A 97 0.26 -9.72 -6.39
CA GLY A 97 1.31 -10.01 -5.42
C GLY A 97 2.69 -9.58 -5.91
N TRP A 98 3.05 -9.92 -7.15
CA TRP A 98 4.32 -9.49 -7.77
C TRP A 98 4.43 -7.97 -7.87
N ALA A 99 3.38 -7.31 -8.35
CA ALA A 99 3.37 -5.84 -8.48
C ALA A 99 3.55 -5.18 -7.11
N ALA A 100 2.83 -5.65 -6.08
CA ALA A 100 2.93 -5.13 -4.73
C ALA A 100 4.32 -5.37 -4.12
N MET A 101 4.83 -6.62 -4.19
CA MET A 101 6.14 -6.95 -3.64
C MET A 101 7.27 -6.18 -4.32
N ARG A 102 7.20 -6.01 -5.63
CA ARG A 102 8.17 -5.22 -6.38
C ARG A 102 8.15 -3.76 -5.95
N PHE A 103 6.97 -3.15 -5.83
CA PHE A 103 6.82 -1.77 -5.38
C PHE A 103 7.43 -1.56 -3.98
N LEU A 104 7.13 -2.45 -3.04
CA LEU A 104 7.63 -2.35 -1.67
C LEU A 104 9.14 -2.58 -1.55
N ARG A 105 9.73 -3.37 -2.46
CA ARG A 105 11.19 -3.63 -2.48
C ARG A 105 11.98 -2.53 -3.16
N GLU A 106 11.42 -1.84 -4.14
CA GLU A 106 12.09 -0.75 -4.86
C GLU A 106 12.51 0.38 -3.92
N ASP A 107 11.71 0.66 -2.88
CA ASP A 107 12.02 1.69 -1.88
C ASP A 107 11.58 1.23 -0.47
N PRO A 108 12.47 0.62 0.31
CA PRO A 108 12.18 0.16 1.67
C PRO A 108 11.75 1.28 2.62
N VAL A 109 12.21 2.52 2.40
CA VAL A 109 11.86 3.69 3.21
C VAL A 109 10.40 4.06 2.99
N ARG A 110 9.97 4.10 1.73
CA ARG A 110 8.56 4.34 1.37
C ARG A 110 7.67 3.18 1.75
N ALA A 111 8.14 1.94 1.62
CA ALA A 111 7.42 0.76 2.07
C ALA A 111 7.12 0.81 3.58
N ARG A 112 8.12 1.17 4.41
CA ARG A 112 7.93 1.37 5.84
C ARG A 112 6.92 2.47 6.13
N PHE A 113 7.05 3.62 5.48
CA PHE A 113 6.12 4.74 5.62
C PHE A 113 4.68 4.33 5.29
N LEU A 114 4.47 3.63 4.18
CA LEU A 114 3.16 3.25 3.66
C LEU A 114 2.47 2.18 4.51
N ILE A 115 3.21 1.17 4.95
CA ILE A 115 2.63 -0.04 5.56
C ILE A 115 2.72 -0.02 7.08
N VAL A 116 3.80 0.50 7.65
CA VAL A 116 4.08 0.42 9.08
C VAL A 116 3.65 1.70 9.80
N GLU A 117 4.17 2.84 9.36
CA GLU A 117 4.03 4.11 10.06
C GLU A 117 2.60 4.69 9.99
N VAL A 118 1.78 4.24 9.05
CA VAL A 118 0.37 4.63 8.94
C VAL A 118 -0.42 4.35 10.20
N ASN A 119 -0.04 3.32 10.96
CA ASN A 119 -0.71 2.95 12.21
C ASN A 119 -0.52 3.99 13.33
N ALA A 120 0.56 4.77 13.29
CA ALA A 120 0.83 5.83 14.28
C ALA A 120 0.12 7.16 13.96
N ALA A 121 -0.51 7.29 12.78
CA ALA A 121 -1.18 8.52 12.35
C ALA A 121 -2.66 8.64 12.82
N GLY A 122 -3.04 7.90 13.88
CA GLY A 122 -4.37 7.94 14.49
C GLY A 122 -5.50 7.53 13.54
N ASP A 123 -6.71 8.07 13.74
CA ASP A 123 -7.91 7.69 12.97
C ASP A 123 -7.72 7.89 11.45
N GLY A 124 -7.02 8.95 11.05
CA GLY A 124 -6.72 9.22 9.64
C GLY A 124 -5.88 8.13 9.00
N GLY A 125 -4.90 7.60 9.72
CA GLY A 125 -4.08 6.48 9.32
C GLY A 125 -4.87 5.17 9.27
N GLN A 126 -5.71 4.91 10.28
CA GLN A 126 -6.56 3.72 10.33
C GLN A 126 -7.48 3.63 9.11
N VAL A 127 -8.14 4.71 8.74
CA VAL A 127 -9.00 4.76 7.53
C VAL A 127 -8.23 4.37 6.27
N ARG A 128 -6.97 4.79 6.15
CA ARG A 128 -6.12 4.49 4.99
C ARG A 128 -5.66 3.05 4.97
N ARG A 129 -5.23 2.53 6.12
CA ARG A 129 -4.91 1.12 6.27
C ARG A 129 -6.11 0.24 5.90
N ASP A 130 -7.29 0.59 6.38
CA ASP A 130 -8.51 -0.18 6.13
C ASP A 130 -8.88 -0.19 4.63
N ARG A 131 -8.60 0.89 3.88
CA ARG A 131 -8.76 0.90 2.41
C ARG A 131 -7.81 -0.08 1.72
N ILE A 132 -6.56 -0.16 2.18
CA ILE A 132 -5.59 -1.15 1.65
C ILE A 132 -6.09 -2.57 1.94
N LEU A 133 -6.52 -2.83 3.17
CA LEU A 133 -7.06 -4.14 3.57
C LEU A 133 -8.30 -4.51 2.76
N GLN A 134 -9.20 -3.56 2.53
CA GLN A 134 -10.41 -3.79 1.76
C GLN A 134 -10.09 -4.14 0.30
N ARG A 135 -9.17 -3.40 -0.33
CA ARG A 135 -8.74 -3.69 -1.70
C ARG A 135 -8.09 -5.08 -1.81
N LEU A 136 -7.23 -5.44 -0.84
CA LEU A 136 -6.64 -6.77 -0.80
C LEU A 136 -7.71 -7.85 -0.63
N ALA A 137 -8.68 -7.64 0.27
CA ALA A 137 -9.80 -8.55 0.47
C ALA A 137 -10.65 -8.70 -0.80
N ASP A 138 -10.85 -7.64 -1.60
CA ASP A 138 -11.59 -7.72 -2.86
C ASP A 138 -10.91 -8.63 -3.89
N ILE A 139 -9.56 -8.58 -3.97
CA ILE A 139 -8.81 -9.49 -4.85
C ILE A 139 -8.91 -10.94 -4.36
N LEU A 140 -8.79 -11.16 -3.06
CA LEU A 140 -8.86 -12.48 -2.43
C LEU A 140 -10.27 -13.08 -2.53
N ASP A 141 -11.31 -12.27 -2.41
CA ASP A 141 -12.70 -12.70 -2.43
C ASP A 141 -13.15 -13.29 -3.78
N GLY A 142 -12.43 -12.97 -4.87
CA GLY A 142 -12.59 -13.63 -6.17
C GLY A 142 -12.44 -15.16 -6.12
N GLY A 143 -11.75 -15.69 -5.09
CA GLY A 143 -11.67 -17.12 -4.82
C GLY A 143 -13.01 -17.79 -4.53
N ARG A 144 -14.01 -17.05 -4.06
CA ARG A 144 -15.37 -17.60 -3.85
C ARG A 144 -16.02 -18.11 -5.13
N GLU A 145 -15.75 -17.49 -6.26
CA GLU A 145 -16.27 -17.93 -7.55
C GLU A 145 -15.72 -19.31 -7.95
N GLN A 146 -14.54 -19.68 -7.43
CA GLN A 146 -13.89 -20.96 -7.68
C GLN A 146 -14.55 -22.14 -6.93
N LEU A 147 -15.35 -21.86 -5.90
CA LEU A 147 -15.95 -22.90 -5.06
C LEU A 147 -17.03 -23.73 -5.77
N ASN A 148 -17.60 -23.22 -6.88
CA ASN A 148 -18.62 -23.93 -7.69
C ASN A 148 -19.74 -24.54 -6.83
N GLY A 149 -20.16 -23.87 -5.75
CA GLY A 149 -21.20 -24.33 -4.82
C GLY A 149 -20.76 -25.41 -3.82
N ARG A 150 -19.48 -25.77 -3.75
CA ARG A 150 -18.98 -26.81 -2.82
C ARG A 150 -18.92 -26.37 -1.36
N ALA A 151 -18.74 -25.06 -1.12
CA ALA A 151 -18.73 -24.46 0.18
C ALA A 151 -19.33 -23.05 0.11
N ASN A 152 -19.85 -22.55 1.24
CA ASN A 152 -20.35 -21.19 1.34
C ASN A 152 -19.43 -20.39 2.27
N LEU A 153 -18.25 -20.01 1.76
CA LEU A 153 -17.34 -19.11 2.49
C LEU A 153 -17.89 -17.69 2.47
N SER A 154 -17.86 -17.04 3.63
CA SER A 154 -18.25 -15.64 3.73
C SER A 154 -17.12 -14.71 3.28
N ARG A 155 -17.45 -13.45 3.00
CA ARG A 155 -16.44 -12.41 2.75
C ARG A 155 -15.42 -12.26 3.91
N CYS A 156 -15.82 -12.59 5.13
CA CYS A 156 -14.95 -12.60 6.30
C CYS A 156 -13.68 -13.44 6.11
N THR A 157 -13.75 -14.52 5.30
CA THR A 157 -12.56 -15.31 4.94
C THR A 157 -11.52 -14.44 4.23
N ALA A 158 -11.91 -13.67 3.23
CA ALA A 158 -11.03 -12.77 2.51
C ALA A 158 -10.50 -11.63 3.40
N GLU A 159 -11.31 -11.11 4.30
CA GLU A 159 -10.91 -10.06 5.25
C GLU A 159 -9.87 -10.58 6.26
N ILE A 160 -10.06 -11.78 6.78
CA ILE A 160 -9.07 -12.44 7.67
C ILE A 160 -7.74 -12.66 6.93
N LEU A 161 -7.80 -13.18 5.71
CA LEU A 161 -6.62 -13.39 4.88
C LEU A 161 -5.90 -12.07 4.57
N ALA A 162 -6.64 -11.01 4.22
CA ALA A 162 -6.09 -9.69 3.97
C ALA A 162 -5.36 -9.16 5.21
N GLY A 163 -5.96 -9.29 6.39
CA GLY A 163 -5.34 -8.90 7.65
C GLY A 163 -4.05 -9.69 7.95
N ALA A 164 -4.08 -11.01 7.73
CA ALA A 164 -2.92 -11.88 7.95
C ALA A 164 -1.77 -11.55 6.98
N ILE A 165 -2.06 -11.38 5.69
CA ILE A 165 -1.08 -11.02 4.66
C ILE A 165 -0.47 -9.64 4.98
N TYR A 166 -1.32 -8.63 5.25
CA TYR A 166 -0.86 -7.29 5.59
C TYR A 166 0.05 -7.30 6.83
N GLY A 167 -0.37 -7.96 7.90
CA GLY A 167 0.41 -8.06 9.14
C GLY A 167 1.76 -8.76 8.94
N THR A 168 1.78 -9.82 8.12
CA THR A 168 3.03 -10.55 7.81
C THR A 168 3.98 -9.70 6.97
N VAL A 169 3.45 -8.97 5.98
CA VAL A 169 4.25 -8.02 5.16
C VAL A 169 4.80 -6.89 6.03
N ALA A 170 3.97 -6.31 6.90
CA ALA A 170 4.39 -5.25 7.84
C ALA A 170 5.54 -5.74 8.74
N ALA A 171 5.41 -6.92 9.34
CA ALA A 171 6.45 -7.50 10.19
C ALA A 171 7.77 -7.74 9.45
N LYS A 172 7.71 -8.17 8.17
CA LYS A 172 8.91 -8.35 7.35
C LYS A 172 9.56 -7.01 6.97
N ILE A 173 8.77 -5.96 6.73
CA ILE A 173 9.29 -4.60 6.49
C ILE A 173 9.98 -4.08 7.75
N GLU A 174 9.37 -4.23 8.93
CA GLU A 174 9.94 -3.82 10.22
C GLU A 174 11.26 -4.53 10.50
N ALA A 175 11.34 -5.83 10.20
CA ALA A 175 12.54 -6.63 10.38
C ALA A 175 13.61 -6.42 9.29
N GLY A 176 13.35 -5.60 8.24
CA GLY A 176 14.26 -5.40 7.11
C GLY A 176 14.50 -6.68 6.30
N CYS A 177 13.54 -7.60 6.28
CA CYS A 177 13.67 -8.93 5.66
C CYS A 177 12.83 -9.11 4.40
N LEU A 178 12.22 -8.05 3.88
CA LEU A 178 11.35 -8.14 2.70
C LEU A 178 12.11 -8.53 1.41
N GLU A 179 13.44 -8.30 1.38
CA GLU A 179 14.28 -8.58 0.21
C GLU A 179 14.49 -10.07 -0.09
N ARG A 180 14.28 -10.95 0.90
CA ARG A 180 14.59 -12.39 0.79
C ARG A 180 13.46 -13.26 0.25
N GLY A 181 12.53 -12.74 -0.57
CA GLY A 181 11.22 -13.34 -0.64
C GLY A 181 10.64 -13.66 -2.01
N GLU A 182 11.34 -14.35 -2.94
CA GLU A 182 10.61 -15.02 -4.02
C GLU A 182 9.74 -16.14 -3.42
N ASP A 183 10.27 -16.93 -2.53
CA ASP A 183 9.55 -17.96 -1.77
C ASP A 183 8.42 -17.36 -0.91
N PHE A 184 8.61 -16.15 -0.36
CA PHE A 184 7.62 -15.49 0.47
C PHE A 184 6.31 -15.16 -0.27
N LEU A 185 6.37 -14.75 -1.53
CA LEU A 185 5.15 -14.53 -2.30
C LEU A 185 4.41 -15.84 -2.54
N ALA A 186 5.13 -16.93 -2.83
CA ALA A 186 4.52 -18.26 -2.98
C ALA A 186 3.81 -18.72 -1.69
N GLU A 187 4.40 -18.46 -0.51
CA GLU A 187 3.76 -18.72 0.78
C GLU A 187 2.48 -17.88 0.97
N LEU A 188 2.48 -16.61 0.57
CA LEU A 188 1.28 -15.76 0.65
C LEU A 188 0.18 -16.24 -0.32
N VAL A 189 0.54 -16.66 -1.53
CA VAL A 189 -0.41 -17.22 -2.50
C VAL A 189 -0.94 -18.58 -2.02
N TYR A 190 -0.08 -19.43 -1.47
CA TYR A 190 -0.51 -20.68 -0.80
C TYR A 190 -1.61 -20.41 0.23
N MET A 191 -1.37 -19.44 1.14
CA MET A 191 -2.36 -19.09 2.16
C MET A 191 -3.64 -18.53 1.57
N ALA A 192 -3.55 -17.78 0.48
CA ALA A 192 -4.71 -17.22 -0.21
C ALA A 192 -5.56 -18.30 -0.90
N VAL A 193 -4.93 -19.30 -1.49
CA VAL A 193 -5.59 -20.38 -2.27
C VAL A 193 -6.21 -21.43 -1.35
N LEU A 194 -5.55 -21.75 -0.23
CA LEU A 194 -5.89 -22.85 0.65
C LEU A 194 -7.38 -22.95 1.05
N PRO A 195 -8.06 -21.88 1.51
CA PRO A 195 -9.45 -21.99 1.94
C PRO A 195 -10.44 -22.18 0.79
N TYR A 196 -10.07 -21.80 -0.44
CA TYR A 196 -10.94 -21.84 -1.60
C TYR A 196 -10.78 -23.11 -2.44
N LEU A 197 -9.54 -23.56 -2.66
CA LEU A 197 -9.24 -24.69 -3.54
C LEU A 197 -8.72 -25.94 -2.82
N GLY A 198 -8.43 -25.81 -1.51
CA GLY A 198 -7.93 -26.90 -0.66
C GLY A 198 -6.41 -27.08 -0.73
N SER A 199 -5.89 -28.01 0.08
CA SER A 199 -4.45 -28.17 0.33
C SER A 199 -3.65 -28.53 -0.92
N ARG A 200 -4.19 -29.41 -1.77
CA ARG A 200 -3.46 -29.85 -2.98
C ARG A 200 -3.20 -28.71 -3.95
N ALA A 201 -4.22 -27.90 -4.25
CA ALA A 201 -4.06 -26.74 -5.12
C ALA A 201 -3.14 -25.68 -4.48
N ALA A 202 -3.21 -25.51 -3.17
CA ALA A 202 -2.33 -24.59 -2.47
C ALA A 202 -0.87 -25.05 -2.47
N GLU A 203 -0.59 -26.37 -2.27
CA GLU A 203 0.75 -26.94 -2.36
C GLU A 203 1.41 -26.73 -3.72
N ASP A 204 0.61 -26.77 -4.81
CA ASP A 204 1.08 -26.51 -6.16
C ASP A 204 1.65 -25.08 -6.29
N GLU A 205 1.14 -24.11 -5.51
CA GLU A 205 1.63 -22.71 -5.52
C GLU A 205 3.06 -22.57 -5.00
N LEU A 206 3.46 -23.42 -4.07
CA LEU A 206 4.83 -23.42 -3.53
C LEU A 206 5.86 -23.95 -4.54
N LEU A 207 5.38 -24.62 -5.62
CA LEU A 207 6.21 -25.16 -6.69
C LEU A 207 6.30 -24.19 -7.89
N VAL A 208 5.50 -23.12 -7.90
CA VAL A 208 5.56 -22.11 -8.95
C VAL A 208 6.89 -21.36 -8.84
N GLN A 209 7.78 -21.58 -9.81
CA GLN A 209 8.99 -20.76 -9.92
C GLN A 209 8.58 -19.38 -10.43
N PRO A 210 9.01 -18.31 -9.75
CA PRO A 210 8.77 -16.96 -10.23
C PRO A 210 9.36 -16.79 -11.63
N LEU A 211 8.57 -16.24 -12.55
CA LEU A 211 9.05 -15.83 -13.86
C LEU A 211 10.18 -14.80 -13.65
N ARG A 212 11.39 -15.17 -14.04
CA ARG A 212 12.60 -14.33 -14.00
C ARG A 212 12.53 -13.16 -14.96
#